data_6923e2fb703a4783f58cc6e55dec061c
#
_entry.id   6923e2fb703a4783f58cc6e55dec061c
#
_cell.length_a   1.000
_cell.length_b   1.000
_cell.length_c   1.000
_cell.angle_alpha   90.00
_cell.angle_beta   90.00
_cell.angle_gamma   90.00
#
_symmetry.space_group_name_H-M   'P 1'
#
loop_
_entity.id
_entity.type
_entity.pdbx_description
1 polymer ?
#
loop_
_entity_poly.entity_id
_entity_poly.type
_entity_poly.pdbx_seq_one_letter_code
_entity_poly.pdbx_strand_id
1 'polypeptide(L)'
;MKKICRLLLVAVFCLLAITLTSCGNNNTDEVQTNMNNTYEQISGEQAKALMDSEKGYVIIDARTQEEFDGGHIPGAVLIPEYEIADRAEKELPDKNQLILVYCRSGRRSKIASQALVDLGYTNVKEFGGIIDWEYETVK
;
A
#
# COMPACT_ATOMS: atom_id res chain seq x y z
N MET A 1 -75.19 -2.20 14.25
CA MET A 1 -74.31 -3.11 15.01
C MET A 1 -73.24 -3.77 14.16
N LYS A 2 -73.44 -4.05 12.87
CA LYS A 2 -72.43 -4.73 12.04
C LYS A 2 -71.24 -3.85 11.57
N LYS A 3 -71.32 -2.54 11.60
CA LYS A 3 -70.30 -1.59 11.17
C LYS A 3 -69.26 -1.25 12.25
N ILE A 4 -69.62 -1.36 13.50
CA ILE A 4 -68.77 -1.04 14.65
C ILE A 4 -67.74 -2.17 14.91
N CYS A 5 -68.16 -3.43 14.66
CA CYS A 5 -67.32 -4.59 14.84
C CYS A 5 -66.15 -4.67 13.81
N ARG A 6 -66.39 -4.10 12.62
CA ARG A 6 -65.29 -4.05 11.59
C ARG A 6 -64.23 -3.00 11.87
N LEU A 7 -64.61 -1.90 12.52
CA LEU A 7 -63.68 -0.82 12.87
C LEU A 7 -62.73 -1.22 14.02
N LEU A 8 -63.28 -1.99 14.98
CA LEU A 8 -62.48 -2.51 16.11
C LEU A 8 -61.50 -3.58 15.71
N LEU A 9 -61.82 -4.41 14.68
CA LEU A 9 -60.92 -5.45 14.16
C LEU A 9 -59.74 -4.85 13.41
N VAL A 10 -59.91 -3.75 12.71
CA VAL A 10 -58.83 -3.05 11.99
C VAL A 10 -57.89 -2.34 12.96
N ALA A 11 -58.43 -1.77 14.06
CA ALA A 11 -57.64 -1.10 15.08
C ALA A 11 -56.76 -2.08 15.90
N VAL A 12 -57.24 -3.31 16.14
CA VAL A 12 -56.45 -4.33 16.86
C VAL A 12 -55.35 -4.91 15.97
N PHE A 13 -55.60 -5.00 14.65
CA PHE A 13 -54.58 -5.51 13.72
C PHE A 13 -53.43 -4.50 13.49
N CYS A 14 -53.69 -3.19 13.58
CA CYS A 14 -52.67 -2.15 13.51
C CYS A 14 -51.79 -2.07 14.76
N LEU A 15 -52.26 -2.50 15.94
CA LEU A 15 -51.50 -2.45 17.19
C LEU A 15 -50.55 -3.63 17.37
N LEU A 16 -50.72 -4.74 16.59
CA LEU A 16 -49.82 -5.89 16.63
C LEU A 16 -48.66 -5.79 15.64
N ALA A 17 -48.63 -4.77 14.76
CA ALA A 17 -47.60 -4.61 13.75
C ALA A 17 -46.42 -3.71 14.18
N ILE A 18 -46.39 -3.23 15.43
CA ILE A 18 -45.40 -2.23 15.91
C ILE A 18 -44.33 -2.85 16.82
N THR A 19 -44.30 -4.19 17.03
CA THR A 19 -43.33 -4.79 17.96
C THR A 19 -42.29 -5.68 17.33
N LEU A 20 -42.00 -5.53 16.03
CA LEU A 20 -40.93 -6.28 15.35
C LEU A 20 -40.04 -5.40 14.46
N THR A 21 -39.55 -4.29 15.01
CA THR A 21 -38.46 -3.54 14.38
C THR A 21 -37.56 -2.96 15.46
N SER A 22 -36.86 -3.85 16.18
CA SER A 22 -35.70 -3.46 16.95
C SER A 22 -34.63 -4.55 16.78
N CYS A 23 -34.14 -4.66 15.55
CA CYS A 23 -32.75 -5.07 15.31
C CYS A 23 -32.13 -3.89 14.57
N GLY A 24 -31.67 -2.94 15.34
CA GLY A 24 -30.75 -1.92 14.87
C GLY A 24 -29.49 -2.63 14.45
N ASN A 25 -29.41 -3.01 13.18
CA ASN A 25 -28.14 -3.27 12.52
C ASN A 25 -27.60 -1.89 12.17
N ASN A 26 -26.96 -1.25 13.14
CA ASN A 26 -26.04 -0.17 12.87
C ASN A 26 -24.80 -0.79 12.20
N ASN A 27 -24.97 -1.23 10.96
CA ASN A 27 -23.88 -1.23 10.03
C ASN A 27 -23.66 0.25 9.66
N THR A 28 -23.03 1.00 10.54
CA THR A 28 -22.09 1.99 10.07
C THR A 28 -21.10 1.18 9.25
N ASP A 29 -21.22 1.23 7.94
CA ASP A 29 -20.12 1.02 7.04
C ASP A 29 -19.05 2.06 7.44
N GLU A 30 -18.33 1.76 8.52
CA GLU A 30 -16.97 2.18 8.61
C GLU A 30 -16.31 1.51 7.39
N VAL A 31 -16.18 2.30 6.32
CA VAL A 31 -15.15 2.10 5.35
C VAL A 31 -13.87 2.14 6.17
N GLN A 32 -13.53 0.99 6.77
CA GLN A 32 -12.17 0.70 7.16
C GLN A 32 -11.42 0.70 5.84
N THR A 33 -10.93 1.87 5.46
CA THR A 33 -9.73 1.96 4.67
C THR A 33 -8.67 1.23 5.48
N ASN A 34 -8.63 -0.10 5.34
CA ASN A 34 -7.41 -0.84 5.51
C ASN A 34 -6.48 -0.27 4.43
N MET A 35 -5.92 0.88 4.71
CA MET A 35 -4.62 1.21 4.18
C MET A 35 -3.74 0.12 4.76
N ASN A 36 -3.51 -0.93 3.97
CA ASN A 36 -2.42 -1.84 4.22
C ASN A 36 -1.19 -0.93 4.20
N ASN A 37 -0.76 -0.53 5.40
CA ASN A 37 0.43 0.28 5.59
C ASN A 37 1.64 -0.63 5.39
N THR A 38 1.78 -1.13 4.15
CA THR A 38 2.80 -2.07 3.73
C THR A 38 3.16 -1.85 2.28
N TYR A 39 4.38 -2.18 1.92
CA TYR A 39 4.86 -2.16 0.55
C TYR A 39 4.42 -3.43 -0.20
N GLU A 40 4.45 -3.38 -1.53
CA GLU A 40 4.23 -4.54 -2.40
C GLU A 40 5.56 -5.23 -2.70
N GLN A 41 5.59 -6.58 -2.65
CA GLN A 41 6.73 -7.37 -3.11
C GLN A 41 6.48 -7.83 -4.53
N ILE A 42 7.44 -7.56 -5.42
CA ILE A 42 7.41 -7.95 -6.83
C ILE A 42 8.70 -8.67 -7.22
N SER A 43 8.70 -9.33 -8.37
CA SER A 43 9.94 -9.93 -8.92
C SER A 43 10.81 -8.88 -9.62
N GLY A 44 12.10 -9.21 -9.84
CA GLY A 44 13.00 -8.39 -10.64
C GLY A 44 12.49 -8.20 -12.08
N GLU A 45 11.87 -9.22 -12.68
CA GLU A 45 11.23 -9.13 -14.00
C GLU A 45 10.06 -8.14 -14.01
N GLN A 46 9.20 -8.19 -12.98
CA GLN A 46 8.09 -7.23 -12.84
C GLN A 46 8.61 -5.80 -12.63
N ALA A 47 9.67 -5.63 -11.83
CA ALA A 47 10.30 -4.32 -11.66
C ALA A 47 10.87 -3.80 -12.99
N LYS A 48 11.55 -4.65 -13.78
CA LYS A 48 12.05 -4.27 -15.11
C LYS A 48 10.92 -3.87 -16.04
N ALA A 49 9.82 -4.61 -16.07
CA ALA A 49 8.65 -4.26 -16.88
C ALA A 49 8.05 -2.89 -16.50
N LEU A 50 8.01 -2.57 -15.20
CA LEU A 50 7.57 -1.25 -14.73
C LEU A 50 8.55 -0.15 -15.17
N MET A 51 9.86 -0.39 -15.06
CA MET A 51 10.89 0.56 -15.53
C MET A 51 10.78 0.85 -17.03
N ASP A 52 10.36 -0.14 -17.82
CA ASP A 52 10.20 0.01 -19.28
C ASP A 52 8.88 0.70 -19.69
N SER A 53 7.83 0.55 -18.91
CA SER A 53 6.48 1.05 -19.23
C SER A 53 6.12 2.35 -18.54
N GLU A 54 6.59 2.57 -17.32
CA GLU A 54 6.22 3.71 -16.48
C GLU A 54 7.22 4.87 -16.65
N LYS A 55 6.77 6.06 -16.28
CA LYS A 55 7.61 7.27 -16.21
C LYS A 55 7.49 7.90 -14.83
N GLY A 56 8.55 8.60 -14.42
CA GLY A 56 8.55 9.31 -13.15
C GLY A 56 8.72 8.41 -11.92
N TYR A 57 9.11 7.15 -12.13
CA TYR A 57 9.51 6.26 -11.02
C TYR A 57 10.89 6.62 -10.48
N VAL A 58 11.17 6.17 -9.28
CA VAL A 58 12.51 6.24 -8.67
C VAL A 58 12.94 4.84 -8.28
N ILE A 59 14.20 4.51 -8.55
CA ILE A 59 14.82 3.27 -8.10
C ILE A 59 15.71 3.62 -6.90
N ILE A 60 15.50 2.95 -5.77
CA ILE A 60 16.33 3.11 -4.57
C ILE A 60 17.22 1.88 -4.40
N ASP A 61 18.52 2.12 -4.35
CA ASP A 61 19.50 1.15 -3.87
C ASP A 61 19.70 1.35 -2.36
N ALA A 62 19.24 0.38 -1.58
CA ALA A 62 19.31 0.43 -0.11
C ALA A 62 20.62 -0.17 0.44
N ARG A 63 21.65 -0.32 -0.39
CA ARG A 63 22.97 -0.85 -0.03
C ARG A 63 23.90 0.23 0.54
N THR A 64 25.15 -0.12 0.72
CA THR A 64 26.21 0.83 1.10
C THR A 64 26.78 1.56 -0.12
N GLN A 65 27.49 2.67 0.11
CA GLN A 65 28.19 3.40 -0.94
C GLN A 65 29.20 2.51 -1.68
N GLU A 66 29.97 1.71 -0.96
CA GLU A 66 30.95 0.79 -1.55
C GLU A 66 30.31 -0.25 -2.49
N GLU A 67 29.16 -0.81 -2.09
CA GLU A 67 28.41 -1.76 -2.91
C GLU A 67 27.84 -1.08 -4.17
N PHE A 68 27.34 0.15 -4.03
CA PHE A 68 26.82 0.95 -5.14
C PHE A 68 27.90 1.28 -6.17
N ASP A 69 29.06 1.73 -5.71
CA ASP A 69 30.23 2.05 -6.56
C ASP A 69 30.77 0.80 -7.27
N GLY A 70 30.62 -0.37 -6.66
CA GLY A 70 30.96 -1.66 -7.25
C GLY A 70 30.09 -2.08 -8.43
N GLY A 71 28.89 -1.50 -8.55
CA GLY A 71 27.93 -1.74 -9.63
C GLY A 71 26.49 -1.63 -9.11
N HIS A 72 25.62 -0.94 -9.86
CA HIS A 72 24.23 -0.69 -9.49
C HIS A 72 23.31 -0.72 -10.71
N ILE A 73 22.00 -0.76 -10.48
CA ILE A 73 20.99 -0.69 -11.55
C ILE A 73 20.99 0.71 -12.16
N PRO A 74 21.00 0.84 -13.50
CA PRO A 74 21.02 2.15 -14.16
C PRO A 74 19.90 3.07 -13.65
N GLY A 75 20.26 4.30 -13.28
CA GLY A 75 19.31 5.30 -12.77
C GLY A 75 18.92 5.13 -11.31
N ALA A 76 19.48 4.18 -10.59
CA ALA A 76 19.25 4.03 -9.17
C ALA A 76 19.86 5.19 -8.37
N VAL A 77 19.13 5.62 -7.34
CA VAL A 77 19.57 6.57 -6.32
C VAL A 77 19.98 5.79 -5.08
N LEU A 78 21.16 6.06 -4.56
CA LEU A 78 21.63 5.44 -3.33
C LEU A 78 21.03 6.13 -2.10
N ILE A 79 20.20 5.40 -1.37
CA ILE A 79 19.76 5.76 -0.02
C ILE A 79 19.92 4.51 0.84
N PRO A 80 21.03 4.36 1.57
CA PRO A 80 21.22 3.23 2.46
C PRO A 80 20.05 3.00 3.40
N GLU A 81 19.73 1.75 3.69
CA GLU A 81 18.52 1.41 4.45
C GLU A 81 18.43 2.15 5.79
N TYR A 82 19.56 2.42 6.45
CA TYR A 82 19.65 3.15 7.72
C TYR A 82 19.54 4.67 7.58
N GLU A 83 19.54 5.22 6.36
CA GLU A 83 19.41 6.65 6.08
C GLU A 83 18.03 7.04 5.51
N ILE A 84 17.15 6.07 5.24
CA ILE A 84 15.82 6.31 4.66
C ILE A 84 15.04 7.33 5.50
N ALA A 85 15.00 7.17 6.82
CA ALA A 85 14.24 8.05 7.70
C ALA A 85 14.69 9.52 7.65
N ASP A 86 15.97 9.76 7.43
CA ASP A 86 16.56 11.11 7.45
C ASP A 86 16.56 11.78 6.08
N ARG A 87 16.60 10.98 5.00
CA ARG A 87 16.84 11.48 3.64
C ARG A 87 15.64 11.44 2.72
N ALA A 88 14.75 10.44 2.88
CA ALA A 88 13.70 10.17 1.91
C ALA A 88 12.81 11.39 1.66
N GLU A 89 12.34 12.09 2.68
CA GLU A 89 11.43 13.23 2.51
C GLU A 89 12.06 14.42 1.77
N LYS A 90 13.38 14.56 1.86
CA LYS A 90 14.13 15.64 1.17
C LYS A 90 14.39 15.30 -0.29
N GLU A 91 14.68 14.03 -0.57
CA GLU A 91 15.09 13.55 -1.89
C GLU A 91 13.92 13.07 -2.75
N LEU A 92 12.82 12.65 -2.11
CA LEU A 92 11.62 12.09 -2.73
C LEU A 92 10.38 12.87 -2.27
N PRO A 93 10.16 14.09 -2.74
CA PRO A 93 9.09 14.95 -2.24
C PRO A 93 7.69 14.48 -2.61
N ASP A 94 7.53 13.68 -3.67
CA ASP A 94 6.24 13.13 -4.07
C ASP A 94 5.97 11.79 -3.37
N LYS A 95 5.08 11.79 -2.40
CA LYS A 95 4.69 10.59 -1.63
C LYS A 95 3.92 9.55 -2.44
N ASN A 96 3.40 9.91 -3.62
CA ASN A 96 2.60 9.03 -4.46
C ASN A 96 3.37 8.47 -5.67
N GLN A 97 4.60 8.93 -5.91
CA GLN A 97 5.41 8.41 -7.00
C GLN A 97 5.70 6.91 -6.82
N LEU A 98 5.88 6.22 -7.93
CA LEU A 98 6.31 4.82 -7.90
C LEU A 98 7.77 4.75 -7.43
N ILE A 99 8.01 4.03 -6.34
CA ILE A 99 9.33 3.78 -5.78
C ILE A 99 9.63 2.29 -5.86
N LEU A 100 10.71 1.95 -6.55
CA LEU A 100 11.22 0.60 -6.72
C LEU A 100 12.44 0.44 -5.81
N VAL A 101 12.42 -0.50 -4.87
CA VAL A 101 13.48 -0.64 -3.85
C VAL A 101 14.15 -1.99 -3.97
N TYR A 102 15.49 -1.99 -4.00
CA TYR A 102 16.30 -3.19 -3.96
C TYR A 102 17.48 -3.06 -3.00
N CYS A 103 18.11 -4.18 -2.70
CA CYS A 103 19.40 -4.19 -2.03
C CYS A 103 20.32 -5.29 -2.61
N ARG A 104 21.15 -5.92 -1.79
CA ARG A 104 21.98 -7.05 -2.26
C ARG A 104 21.15 -8.33 -2.43
N SER A 105 20.34 -8.72 -1.42
CA SER A 105 19.65 -10.01 -1.35
C SER A 105 18.21 -9.91 -0.78
N GLY A 106 17.62 -8.73 -0.74
CA GLY A 106 16.22 -8.53 -0.32
C GLY A 106 16.00 -8.18 1.17
N ARG A 107 16.97 -8.40 2.09
CA ARG A 107 16.75 -8.11 3.53
C ARG A 107 16.67 -6.61 3.83
N ARG A 108 17.65 -5.83 3.37
CA ARG A 108 17.71 -4.37 3.61
C ARG A 108 16.63 -3.62 2.85
N SER A 109 16.29 -4.05 1.63
CA SER A 109 15.22 -3.44 0.82
C SER A 109 13.85 -3.56 1.48
N LYS A 110 13.56 -4.66 2.16
CA LYS A 110 12.33 -4.82 2.94
C LYS A 110 12.25 -3.85 4.12
N ILE A 111 13.35 -3.65 4.84
CA ILE A 111 13.43 -2.67 5.93
C ILE A 111 13.26 -1.24 5.38
N ALA A 112 13.97 -0.91 4.30
CA ALA A 112 13.86 0.39 3.64
C ALA A 112 12.46 0.67 3.11
N SER A 113 11.82 -0.33 2.49
CA SER A 113 10.46 -0.20 1.97
C SER A 113 9.43 0.03 3.07
N GLN A 114 9.55 -0.67 4.20
CA GLN A 114 8.68 -0.42 5.35
C GLN A 114 8.89 0.98 5.93
N ALA A 115 10.13 1.42 6.05
CA ALA A 115 10.43 2.78 6.51
C ALA A 115 9.83 3.86 5.61
N LEU A 116 9.85 3.66 4.28
CA LEU A 116 9.18 4.55 3.32
C LEU A 116 7.67 4.58 3.54
N VAL A 117 7.04 3.42 3.71
CA VAL A 117 5.60 3.33 3.97
C VAL A 117 5.25 4.02 5.30
N ASP A 118 6.04 3.84 6.33
CA ASP A 118 5.86 4.49 7.64
C ASP A 118 6.01 6.03 7.55
N LEU A 119 6.79 6.53 6.60
CA LEU A 119 6.89 7.95 6.25
C LEU A 119 5.73 8.44 5.36
N GLY A 120 4.78 7.58 4.98
CA GLY A 120 3.60 7.95 4.21
C GLY A 120 3.74 7.85 2.68
N TYR A 121 4.75 7.16 2.16
CA TYR A 121 4.82 6.82 0.74
C TYR A 121 3.82 5.73 0.40
N THR A 122 3.01 5.95 -0.63
CA THR A 122 1.83 5.12 -0.93
C THR A 122 2.05 4.11 -2.04
N ASN A 123 3.15 4.21 -2.80
CA ASN A 123 3.39 3.37 -3.98
C ASN A 123 4.82 2.79 -3.97
N VAL A 124 5.10 1.99 -2.96
CA VAL A 124 6.41 1.37 -2.72
C VAL A 124 6.40 -0.09 -3.13
N LYS A 125 7.32 -0.50 -4.00
CA LYS A 125 7.50 -1.87 -4.45
C LYS A 125 8.93 -2.34 -4.19
N GLU A 126 9.05 -3.44 -3.47
CA GLU A 126 10.31 -4.10 -3.14
C GLU A 126 10.55 -5.26 -4.11
N PHE A 127 11.73 -5.35 -4.74
CA PHE A 127 11.99 -6.37 -5.75
C PHE A 127 13.26 -7.21 -5.52
N GLY A 128 13.66 -7.35 -4.26
CA GLY A 128 14.70 -8.31 -3.87
C GLY A 128 16.12 -7.78 -3.95
N GLY A 129 16.97 -8.53 -4.56
CA GLY A 129 18.41 -8.30 -4.56
C GLY A 129 19.04 -8.20 -5.94
N ILE A 130 20.09 -7.37 -6.03
CA ILE A 130 20.90 -7.23 -7.25
C ILE A 130 21.63 -8.54 -7.62
N ILE A 131 21.81 -9.46 -6.67
CA ILE A 131 22.42 -10.77 -6.96
C ILE A 131 21.55 -11.63 -7.89
N ASP A 132 20.22 -11.38 -7.92
CA ASP A 132 19.25 -12.07 -8.75
C ASP A 132 18.79 -11.20 -9.94
N TRP A 133 19.44 -10.04 -10.14
CA TRP A 133 19.13 -9.13 -11.24
C TRP A 133 19.82 -9.56 -12.53
N GLU A 134 19.03 -9.97 -13.53
CA GLU A 134 19.53 -10.54 -14.79
C GLU A 134 19.77 -9.49 -15.89
N TYR A 135 19.56 -8.22 -15.58
CA TYR A 135 19.68 -7.13 -16.57
C TYR A 135 20.93 -6.29 -16.33
N GLU A 136 21.08 -5.24 -17.13
CA GLU A 136 22.24 -4.35 -17.10
C GLU A 136 22.50 -3.73 -15.72
N THR A 137 23.76 -3.60 -15.38
CA THR A 137 24.27 -2.80 -14.27
C THR A 137 25.36 -1.86 -14.76
N VAL A 138 25.52 -0.72 -14.07
CA VAL A 138 26.55 0.31 -14.36
C VAL A 138 27.42 0.56 -13.14
N LYS A 139 28.57 1.21 -13.33
CA LYS A 139 29.48 1.66 -12.26
C LYS A 139 29.57 3.17 -12.24
#